data_8bcdba99da6e7546b603e0e60689624f
#
_entry.id   8bcdba99da6e7546b603e0e60689624f
#
_cell.length_a   1.000
_cell.length_b   1.000
_cell.length_c   1.000
_cell.angle_alpha   90.00
_cell.angle_beta   90.00
_cell.angle_gamma   90.00
#
_symmetry.space_group_name_H-M   'P 1'
#
loop_
_entity.id
_entity.type
_entity.pdbx_description
1 polymer ?
#
loop_
_entity_poly.entity_id
_entity_poly.type
_entity_poly.pdbx_seq_one_letter_code
_entity_poly.pdbx_strand_id
1 'polypeptide(L)'
;AAESDSFSRALAALRALPQATTMTLGTLSPDETVALAATRLGLPADGLPAEVGELVRRRSQGNPFFAEELVFTLRDSGLIRVEPDPERAGQALSNRCLIAGDLSHFAQTLPDTVQGLVLARIDRLPAERQLALKVAAVIGRTFGYEPLLYLMRSSSDRVSRALREHLDALARNDLTDVE
;
A
#
# COMPACT_ATOMS: atom_id res chain seq x y z
N ALA A 1 -0.07 -21.10 25.40
CA ALA A 1 0.73 -20.73 26.57
C ALA A 1 2.19 -21.24 26.47
N ALA A 2 2.44 -22.52 26.11
CA ALA A 2 3.80 -23.10 26.04
C ALA A 2 4.70 -22.50 24.92
N GLU A 3 4.12 -22.15 23.76
CA GLU A 3 4.88 -21.55 22.63
C GLU A 3 5.32 -20.11 22.94
N SER A 4 4.48 -19.33 23.62
CA SER A 4 4.81 -17.97 24.06
C SER A 4 5.98 -17.96 25.06
N ASP A 5 6.06 -18.96 25.92
CA ASP A 5 7.13 -19.07 26.93
C ASP A 5 8.48 -19.50 26.30
N SER A 6 8.46 -20.36 25.28
CA SER A 6 9.66 -20.75 24.55
C SER A 6 10.24 -19.58 23.72
N PHE A 7 9.40 -18.81 23.08
CA PHE A 7 9.80 -17.60 22.33
C PHE A 7 10.39 -16.55 23.25
N SER A 8 9.76 -16.28 24.38
CA SER A 8 10.26 -15.31 25.36
C SER A 8 11.63 -15.69 25.92
N ARG A 9 11.86 -16.97 26.17
CA ARG A 9 13.18 -17.48 26.62
C ARG A 9 14.24 -17.36 25.54
N ALA A 10 13.93 -17.69 24.30
CA ALA A 10 14.85 -17.54 23.18
C ALA A 10 15.22 -16.06 22.95
N LEU A 11 14.25 -15.16 23.02
CA LEU A 11 14.47 -13.72 22.89
C LEU A 11 15.34 -13.18 24.04
N ALA A 12 15.12 -13.61 25.26
CA ALA A 12 15.96 -13.24 26.41
C ALA A 12 17.41 -13.73 26.25
N ALA A 13 17.60 -14.97 25.77
CA ALA A 13 18.92 -15.51 25.50
C ALA A 13 19.66 -14.73 24.39
N LEU A 14 18.96 -14.35 23.31
CA LEU A 14 19.53 -13.52 22.25
C LEU A 14 19.92 -12.13 22.75
N ARG A 15 19.09 -11.48 23.56
CA ARG A 15 19.37 -10.17 24.15
C ARG A 15 20.57 -10.18 25.12
N ALA A 16 20.87 -11.32 25.70
CA ALA A 16 22.03 -11.48 26.59
C ALA A 16 23.37 -11.61 25.87
N LEU A 17 23.37 -11.81 24.54
CA LEU A 17 24.61 -11.90 23.77
C LEU A 17 25.29 -10.52 23.66
N PRO A 18 26.62 -10.41 23.90
CA PRO A 18 27.34 -9.12 23.85
C PRO A 18 27.28 -8.41 22.51
N GLN A 19 27.11 -9.16 21.41
CA GLN A 19 27.02 -8.66 20.05
C GLN A 19 25.57 -8.36 19.60
N ALA A 20 24.59 -8.64 20.46
CA ALA A 20 23.18 -8.37 20.11
C ALA A 20 22.82 -6.91 20.36
N THR A 21 22.25 -6.27 19.37
CA THR A 21 21.64 -4.94 19.48
C THR A 21 20.12 -5.09 19.43
N THR A 22 19.42 -4.51 20.41
CA THR A 22 17.97 -4.49 20.42
C THR A 22 17.47 -3.15 19.89
N MET A 23 16.69 -3.19 18.80
CA MET A 23 15.98 -2.05 18.27
C MET A 23 14.47 -2.26 18.48
N THR A 24 13.82 -1.30 19.10
CA THR A 24 12.36 -1.31 19.30
C THR A 24 11.72 -0.33 18.33
N LEU A 25 10.86 -0.85 17.45
CA LEU A 25 10.06 -0.01 16.55
C LEU A 25 8.73 0.30 17.24
N GLY A 26 8.45 1.60 17.37
CA GLY A 26 7.15 2.12 17.80
C GLY A 26 6.24 2.45 16.62
N THR A 27 5.06 2.97 16.92
CA THR A 27 4.18 3.59 15.92
C THR A 27 4.76 4.93 15.49
N LEU A 28 4.45 5.34 14.26
CA LEU A 28 4.78 6.68 13.77
C LEU A 28 4.05 7.75 14.57
N SER A 29 4.69 8.89 14.75
CA SER A 29 4.03 10.10 15.26
C SER A 29 2.97 10.59 14.25
N PRO A 30 2.04 11.45 14.67
CA PRO A 30 1.04 12.04 13.78
C PRO A 30 1.64 12.73 12.54
N ASP A 31 2.73 13.48 12.73
CA ASP A 31 3.39 14.22 11.65
C ASP A 31 4.18 13.29 10.72
N GLU A 32 4.88 12.30 11.26
CA GLU A 32 5.56 11.27 10.46
C GLU A 32 4.56 10.45 9.63
N THR A 33 3.38 10.18 10.18
CA THR A 33 2.32 9.46 9.48
C THR A 33 1.82 10.24 8.26
N VAL A 34 1.61 11.55 8.40
CA VAL A 34 1.17 12.43 7.31
C VAL A 34 2.28 12.59 6.28
N ALA A 35 3.52 12.78 6.71
CA ALA A 35 4.68 12.91 5.83
C ALA A 35 4.92 11.62 5.01
N LEU A 36 4.79 10.45 5.64
CA LEU A 36 4.86 9.16 4.93
C LEU A 36 3.78 9.07 3.85
N ALA A 37 2.52 9.34 4.21
CA ALA A 37 1.39 9.29 3.29
C ALA A 37 1.56 10.27 2.11
N ALA A 38 2.04 11.48 2.36
CA ALA A 38 2.35 12.46 1.32
C ALA A 38 3.44 11.94 0.37
N THR A 39 4.54 11.44 0.92
CA THR A 39 5.67 10.90 0.15
C THR A 39 5.24 9.73 -0.74
N ARG A 40 4.38 8.85 -0.25
CA ARG A 40 3.87 7.70 -1.04
C ARG A 40 2.99 8.13 -2.21
N LEU A 41 2.40 9.32 -2.15
CA LEU A 41 1.68 9.94 -3.27
C LEU A 41 2.57 10.81 -4.18
N GLY A 42 3.89 10.85 -3.92
CA GLY A 42 4.81 11.73 -4.67
C GLY A 42 4.60 13.22 -4.38
N LEU A 43 4.13 13.53 -3.17
CA LEU A 43 3.90 14.88 -2.68
C LEU A 43 5.04 15.32 -1.74
N PRO A 44 5.29 16.61 -1.55
CA PRO A 44 6.10 17.09 -0.43
C PRO A 44 5.46 16.69 0.91
N ALA A 45 6.25 16.63 1.99
CA ALA A 45 5.81 16.13 3.29
C ALA A 45 4.60 16.89 3.86
N ASP A 46 4.44 18.15 3.49
CA ASP A 46 3.34 19.06 3.84
C ASP A 46 2.24 19.13 2.75
N GLY A 47 2.35 18.32 1.70
CA GLY A 47 1.51 18.40 0.50
C GLY A 47 0.13 17.76 0.60
N LEU A 48 -0.21 17.11 1.73
CA LEU A 48 -1.54 16.58 1.93
C LEU A 48 -2.51 17.67 2.45
N PRO A 49 -3.75 17.76 1.91
CA PRO A 49 -4.80 18.58 2.50
C PRO A 49 -5.04 18.21 3.96
N ALA A 50 -5.32 19.20 4.82
CA ALA A 50 -5.50 19.00 6.26
C ALA A 50 -6.54 17.92 6.60
N GLU A 51 -7.65 17.89 5.85
CA GLU A 51 -8.74 16.91 6.03
C GLU A 51 -8.28 15.48 5.73
N VAL A 52 -7.47 15.30 4.67
CA VAL A 52 -6.87 14.00 4.32
C VAL A 52 -5.86 13.57 5.39
N GLY A 53 -4.99 14.50 5.81
CA GLY A 53 -4.01 14.26 6.86
C GLY A 53 -4.66 13.83 8.18
N GLU A 54 -5.77 14.49 8.57
CA GLU A 54 -6.52 14.14 9.78
C GLU A 54 -7.16 12.75 9.68
N LEU A 55 -7.74 12.42 8.53
CA LEU A 55 -8.32 11.08 8.28
C LEU A 55 -7.23 10.00 8.38
N VAL A 56 -6.06 10.24 7.77
CA VAL A 56 -4.93 9.31 7.80
C VAL A 56 -4.43 9.09 9.22
N ARG A 57 -4.20 10.17 9.98
CA ARG A 57 -3.77 10.08 11.39
C ARG A 57 -4.73 9.26 12.25
N ARG A 58 -6.01 9.59 12.18
CA ARG A 58 -7.05 8.94 12.99
C ARG A 58 -7.20 7.47 12.69
N ARG A 59 -7.18 7.09 11.40
CA ARG A 59 -7.46 5.73 10.97
C ARG A 59 -6.24 4.83 11.08
N SER A 60 -5.04 5.32 10.78
CA SER A 60 -3.82 4.51 10.81
C SER A 60 -3.26 4.30 12.23
N GLN A 61 -3.55 5.22 13.16
CA GLN A 61 -3.01 5.18 14.52
C GLN A 61 -1.49 4.98 14.57
N GLY A 62 -0.77 5.58 13.61
CA GLY A 62 0.68 5.45 13.48
C GLY A 62 1.16 4.14 12.85
N ASN A 63 0.26 3.30 12.33
CA ASN A 63 0.65 2.15 11.53
C ASN A 63 1.02 2.61 10.11
N PRO A 64 2.30 2.51 9.70
CA PRO A 64 2.75 3.02 8.40
C PRO A 64 2.03 2.33 7.23
N PHE A 65 1.89 1.01 7.28
CA PHE A 65 1.26 0.27 6.21
C PHE A 65 -0.23 0.62 6.05
N PHE A 66 -0.94 0.85 7.16
CA PHE A 66 -2.32 1.32 7.10
C PHE A 66 -2.41 2.72 6.49
N ALA A 67 -1.49 3.62 6.84
CA ALA A 67 -1.46 4.97 6.29
C ALA A 67 -1.25 4.97 4.76
N GLU A 68 -0.31 4.15 4.27
CA GLU A 68 -0.04 3.97 2.85
C GLU A 68 -1.26 3.41 2.10
N GLU A 69 -1.83 2.31 2.57
CA GLU A 69 -2.99 1.67 1.94
C GLU A 69 -4.23 2.58 1.94
N LEU A 70 -4.38 3.40 2.99
CA LEU A 70 -5.47 4.35 3.06
C LEU A 70 -5.37 5.43 1.99
N VAL A 71 -4.20 6.05 1.80
CA VAL A 71 -4.05 7.10 0.77
C VAL A 71 -4.14 6.54 -0.64
N PHE A 72 -3.66 5.32 -0.89
CA PHE A 72 -3.88 4.62 -2.15
C PHE A 72 -5.37 4.33 -2.39
N THR A 73 -6.09 3.91 -1.35
CA THR A 73 -7.54 3.69 -1.43
C THR A 73 -8.28 4.97 -1.76
N LEU A 74 -7.92 6.11 -1.15
CA LEU A 74 -8.50 7.42 -1.45
C LEU A 74 -8.22 7.85 -2.89
N ARG A 75 -7.00 7.67 -3.38
CA ARG A 75 -6.60 7.96 -4.76
C ARG A 75 -7.37 7.07 -5.75
N ASP A 76 -7.35 5.77 -5.54
CA ASP A 76 -7.94 4.77 -6.44
C ASP A 76 -9.48 4.85 -6.47
N SER A 77 -10.09 5.44 -5.42
CA SER A 77 -11.52 5.75 -5.35
C SER A 77 -11.88 7.08 -6.04
N GLY A 78 -10.87 7.85 -6.47
CA GLY A 78 -11.08 9.17 -7.05
C GLY A 78 -11.47 10.25 -6.04
N LEU A 79 -11.36 9.98 -4.73
CA LEU A 79 -11.67 10.96 -3.67
C LEU A 79 -10.59 12.02 -3.50
N ILE A 80 -9.37 11.64 -3.82
CA ILE A 80 -8.25 12.57 -3.98
C ILE A 80 -7.65 12.41 -5.37
N ARG A 81 -7.10 13.50 -5.89
CA ARG A 81 -6.35 13.52 -7.14
C ARG A 81 -4.98 14.12 -6.90
N VAL A 82 -3.97 13.47 -7.46
CA VAL A 82 -2.59 13.98 -7.47
C VAL A 82 -2.33 14.49 -8.88
N GLU A 83 -1.96 15.76 -8.99
CA GLU A 83 -1.69 16.41 -10.27
C GLU A 83 -0.44 17.31 -10.16
N PRO A 84 0.22 17.63 -11.28
CA PRO A 84 1.32 18.58 -11.26
C PRO A 84 0.90 19.92 -10.66
N ASP A 85 1.74 20.48 -9.79
CA ASP A 85 1.57 21.82 -9.24
C ASP A 85 2.34 22.84 -10.09
N PRO A 86 1.67 23.74 -10.80
CA PRO A 86 2.35 24.74 -11.64
C PRO A 86 3.27 25.65 -10.84
N GLU A 87 2.99 25.93 -9.57
CA GLU A 87 3.78 26.80 -8.71
C GLU A 87 5.08 26.13 -8.24
N ARG A 88 5.12 24.79 -8.30
CA ARG A 88 6.31 23.97 -7.94
C ARG A 88 7.00 23.34 -9.14
N ALA A 89 6.73 23.85 -10.34
CA ALA A 89 7.35 23.34 -11.57
C ALA A 89 8.88 23.39 -11.48
N GLY A 90 9.53 22.24 -11.76
CA GLY A 90 11.01 22.12 -11.69
C GLY A 90 11.54 21.67 -10.32
N GLN A 91 10.72 21.47 -9.31
CA GLN A 91 11.11 20.86 -8.04
C GLN A 91 11.01 19.32 -8.11
N ALA A 92 11.77 18.62 -7.26
CA ALA A 92 11.78 17.15 -7.22
C ALA A 92 10.40 16.54 -6.86
N LEU A 93 9.62 17.24 -6.05
CA LEU A 93 8.23 16.88 -5.69
C LEU A 93 7.33 18.05 -6.10
N SER A 94 6.86 18.02 -7.34
CA SER A 94 6.11 19.10 -7.98
C SER A 94 4.62 18.77 -8.13
N ASN A 95 4.11 17.84 -7.32
CA ASN A 95 2.69 17.48 -7.33
C ASN A 95 1.94 18.15 -6.17
N ARG A 96 0.65 18.35 -6.36
CA ARG A 96 -0.32 18.75 -5.34
C ARG A 96 -1.45 17.72 -5.23
N CYS A 97 -2.06 17.64 -4.07
CA CYS A 97 -3.21 16.80 -3.80
C CYS A 97 -4.49 17.65 -3.71
N LEU A 98 -5.51 17.26 -4.44
CA LEU A 98 -6.83 17.91 -4.42
C LEU A 98 -7.87 16.92 -3.91
N ILE A 99 -8.79 17.39 -3.06
CA ILE A 99 -9.97 16.64 -2.65
C ILE A 99 -10.99 16.74 -3.77
N ALA A 100 -11.48 15.59 -4.26
CA ALA A 100 -12.41 15.50 -5.38
C ALA A 100 -13.76 14.88 -5.00
N GLY A 101 -13.93 14.41 -3.75
CA GLY A 101 -15.15 13.76 -3.28
C GLY A 101 -15.42 13.98 -1.80
N ASP A 102 -16.51 13.40 -1.31
CA ASP A 102 -16.92 13.49 0.11
C ASP A 102 -16.13 12.50 0.98
N LEU A 103 -15.10 13.00 1.64
CA LEU A 103 -14.28 12.24 2.56
C LEU A 103 -15.05 11.78 3.81
N SER A 104 -16.02 12.57 4.28
CA SER A 104 -16.76 12.28 5.50
C SER A 104 -17.66 11.06 5.34
N HIS A 105 -18.37 10.99 4.22
CA HIS A 105 -19.19 9.83 3.88
C HIS A 105 -18.32 8.59 3.68
N PHE A 106 -17.24 8.73 2.93
CA PHE A 106 -16.34 7.61 2.64
C PHE A 106 -15.64 7.07 3.90
N ALA A 107 -15.27 7.95 4.83
CA ALA A 107 -14.66 7.54 6.09
C ALA A 107 -15.53 6.56 6.92
N GLN A 108 -16.86 6.61 6.76
CA GLN A 108 -17.79 5.70 7.44
C GLN A 108 -17.82 4.30 6.82
N THR A 109 -17.45 4.17 5.56
CA THR A 109 -17.46 2.91 4.80
C THR A 109 -16.09 2.25 4.70
N LEU A 110 -15.05 2.93 5.20
CA LEU A 110 -13.68 2.41 5.18
C LEU A 110 -13.53 1.19 6.09
N PRO A 111 -12.88 0.12 5.60
CA PRO A 111 -12.48 -0.99 6.45
C PRO A 111 -11.56 -0.53 7.58
N ASP A 112 -11.69 -1.18 8.74
CA ASP A 112 -10.85 -0.88 9.92
C ASP A 112 -9.54 -1.68 9.96
N THR A 113 -9.32 -2.53 8.95
CA THR A 113 -8.13 -3.39 8.87
C THR A 113 -7.36 -3.15 7.58
N VAL A 114 -6.04 -3.31 7.64
CA VAL A 114 -5.16 -3.27 6.45
C VAL A 114 -5.62 -4.27 5.40
N GLN A 115 -5.93 -5.50 5.81
CA GLN A 115 -6.43 -6.52 4.90
C GLN A 115 -7.71 -6.08 4.17
N GLY A 116 -8.63 -5.44 4.88
CA GLY A 116 -9.86 -4.91 4.29
C GLY A 116 -9.59 -3.80 3.27
N LEU A 117 -8.63 -2.90 3.54
CA LEU A 117 -8.23 -1.87 2.59
C LEU A 117 -7.63 -2.47 1.31
N VAL A 118 -6.70 -3.42 1.44
CA VAL A 118 -6.08 -4.10 0.29
C VAL A 118 -7.14 -4.84 -0.53
N LEU A 119 -8.04 -5.59 0.11
CA LEU A 119 -9.12 -6.30 -0.57
C LEU A 119 -10.05 -5.33 -1.31
N ALA A 120 -10.44 -4.21 -0.68
CA ALA A 120 -11.27 -3.19 -1.33
C ALA A 120 -10.60 -2.57 -2.56
N ARG A 121 -9.27 -2.46 -2.59
CA ARG A 121 -8.52 -2.03 -3.78
C ARG A 121 -8.52 -3.11 -4.86
N ILE A 122 -8.28 -4.36 -4.49
CA ILE A 122 -8.29 -5.50 -5.42
C ILE A 122 -9.68 -5.66 -6.07
N ASP A 123 -10.76 -5.53 -5.29
CA ASP A 123 -12.13 -5.70 -5.78
C ASP A 123 -12.55 -4.63 -6.80
N ARG A 124 -11.89 -3.47 -6.80
CA ARG A 124 -12.11 -2.41 -7.80
C ARG A 124 -11.36 -2.62 -9.12
N LEU A 125 -10.42 -3.55 -9.16
CA LEU A 125 -9.70 -3.86 -10.40
C LEU A 125 -10.62 -4.50 -11.43
N PRO A 126 -10.36 -4.32 -12.73
CA PRO A 126 -10.95 -5.13 -13.78
C PRO A 126 -10.73 -6.62 -13.53
N ALA A 127 -11.70 -7.47 -13.91
CA ALA A 127 -11.68 -8.90 -13.64
C ALA A 127 -10.39 -9.60 -14.16
N GLU A 128 -9.86 -9.14 -15.28
CA GLU A 128 -8.62 -9.66 -15.86
C GLU A 128 -7.40 -9.41 -14.95
N ARG A 129 -7.31 -8.24 -14.32
CA ARG A 129 -6.23 -7.90 -13.39
C ARG A 129 -6.39 -8.64 -12.06
N GLN A 130 -7.64 -8.77 -11.57
CA GLN A 130 -7.91 -9.60 -10.40
C GLN A 130 -7.47 -11.05 -10.62
N LEU A 131 -7.75 -11.61 -11.81
CA LEU A 131 -7.35 -12.97 -12.16
C LEU A 131 -5.82 -13.10 -12.18
N ALA A 132 -5.12 -12.15 -12.82
CA ALA A 132 -3.65 -12.14 -12.85
C ALA A 132 -3.06 -12.13 -11.43
N LEU A 133 -3.58 -11.28 -10.54
CA LEU A 133 -3.15 -11.20 -9.14
C LEU A 133 -3.43 -12.50 -8.38
N LYS A 134 -4.61 -13.10 -8.55
CA LYS A 134 -4.98 -14.36 -7.90
C LYS A 134 -4.06 -15.49 -8.32
N VAL A 135 -3.75 -15.61 -9.61
CA VAL A 135 -2.82 -16.63 -10.11
C VAL A 135 -1.40 -16.38 -9.62
N ALA A 136 -0.93 -15.13 -9.66
CA ALA A 136 0.38 -14.76 -9.10
C ALA A 136 0.50 -15.11 -7.62
N ALA A 137 -0.53 -14.85 -6.82
CA ALA A 137 -0.56 -15.16 -5.39
C ALA A 137 -0.44 -16.67 -5.09
N VAL A 138 -0.89 -17.54 -6.00
CA VAL A 138 -0.73 -19.00 -5.87
C VAL A 138 0.73 -19.42 -6.10
N ILE A 139 1.46 -18.73 -6.99
CA ILE A 139 2.88 -18.98 -7.22
C ILE A 139 3.68 -18.58 -5.98
N GLY A 140 3.38 -17.45 -5.38
CA GLY A 140 4.03 -16.99 -4.17
C GLY A 140 4.25 -15.48 -4.15
N ARG A 141 4.99 -15.03 -3.12
CA ARG A 141 5.31 -13.61 -2.92
C ARG A 141 6.15 -13.03 -4.06
N THR A 142 7.10 -13.80 -4.55
CA THR A 142 7.92 -13.46 -5.73
C THR A 142 7.59 -14.45 -6.84
N PHE A 143 7.34 -13.95 -8.03
CA PHE A 143 6.98 -14.77 -9.18
C PHE A 143 7.67 -14.27 -10.45
N GLY A 144 8.06 -15.21 -11.31
CA GLY A 144 8.58 -14.90 -12.64
C GLY A 144 7.47 -14.70 -13.66
N TYR A 145 7.75 -13.90 -14.70
CA TYR A 145 6.81 -13.65 -15.78
C TYR A 145 6.41 -14.94 -16.52
N GLU A 146 7.39 -15.78 -16.88
CA GLU A 146 7.15 -17.02 -17.65
C GLU A 146 6.29 -18.05 -16.91
N PRO A 147 6.54 -18.38 -15.63
CA PRO A 147 5.66 -19.25 -14.86
C PRO A 147 4.22 -18.70 -14.77
N LEU A 148 4.07 -17.39 -14.55
CA LEU A 148 2.76 -16.77 -14.50
C LEU A 148 2.05 -16.84 -15.86
N LEU A 149 2.74 -16.53 -16.94
CA LEU A 149 2.21 -16.64 -18.31
C LEU A 149 1.76 -18.07 -18.65
N TYR A 150 2.54 -19.08 -18.25
CA TYR A 150 2.19 -20.48 -18.45
C TYR A 150 0.87 -20.85 -17.75
N LEU A 151 0.71 -20.48 -16.51
CA LEU A 151 -0.51 -20.74 -15.75
C LEU A 151 -1.71 -19.94 -16.30
N MET A 152 -1.47 -18.70 -16.71
CA MET A 152 -2.53 -17.86 -17.28
C MET A 152 -3.06 -18.38 -18.62
N ARG A 153 -2.23 -18.98 -19.45
CA ARG A 153 -2.67 -19.65 -20.71
C ARG A 153 -3.69 -20.75 -20.45
N SER A 154 -3.53 -21.48 -19.35
CA SER A 154 -4.49 -22.51 -18.94
C SER A 154 -5.81 -21.93 -18.43
N SER A 155 -5.81 -20.68 -17.98
CA SER A 155 -6.96 -20.03 -17.36
C SER A 155 -7.70 -19.09 -18.32
N SER A 156 -6.99 -18.34 -19.16
CA SER A 156 -7.58 -17.38 -20.10
C SER A 156 -6.58 -16.90 -21.15
N ASP A 157 -6.83 -17.22 -22.42
CA ASP A 157 -6.03 -16.73 -23.55
C ASP A 157 -6.05 -15.21 -23.71
N ARG A 158 -7.16 -14.57 -23.34
CA ARG A 158 -7.30 -13.11 -23.41
C ARG A 158 -6.38 -12.42 -22.42
N VAL A 159 -6.37 -12.89 -21.17
CA VAL A 159 -5.54 -12.31 -20.11
C VAL A 159 -4.06 -12.61 -20.36
N SER A 160 -3.71 -13.79 -20.85
CA SER A 160 -2.33 -14.15 -21.12
C SER A 160 -1.69 -13.29 -22.22
N ARG A 161 -2.45 -12.89 -23.23
CA ARG A 161 -1.95 -12.00 -24.32
C ARG A 161 -1.66 -10.59 -23.82
N ALA A 162 -2.43 -10.09 -22.88
CA ALA A 162 -2.28 -8.75 -22.29
C ALA A 162 -1.57 -8.76 -20.92
N LEU A 163 -0.94 -9.88 -20.52
CA LEU A 163 -0.41 -10.06 -19.18
C LEU A 163 0.59 -8.97 -18.79
N ARG A 164 1.49 -8.57 -19.70
CA ARG A 164 2.44 -7.50 -19.44
C ARG A 164 1.74 -6.17 -19.10
N GLU A 165 0.74 -5.78 -19.88
CA GLU A 165 -0.06 -4.56 -19.62
C GLU A 165 -0.80 -4.65 -18.28
N HIS A 166 -1.28 -5.84 -17.91
CA HIS A 166 -1.92 -6.05 -16.62
C HIS A 166 -0.93 -5.90 -15.46
N LEU A 167 0.28 -6.47 -15.57
CA LEU A 167 1.32 -6.34 -14.55
C LEU A 167 1.82 -4.89 -14.43
N ASP A 168 2.05 -4.21 -15.56
CA ASP A 168 2.44 -2.80 -15.56
C ASP A 168 1.35 -1.91 -14.90
N ALA A 169 0.09 -2.24 -15.11
CA ALA A 169 -1.01 -1.52 -14.46
C ALA A 169 -1.11 -1.83 -12.96
N LEU A 170 -0.84 -3.06 -12.54
CA LEU A 170 -0.79 -3.45 -11.13
C LEU A 170 0.38 -2.78 -10.40
N ALA A 171 1.54 -2.67 -11.06
CA ALA A 171 2.71 -1.96 -10.53
C ALA A 171 2.42 -0.45 -10.37
N ARG A 172 1.78 0.19 -11.36
CA ARG A 172 1.37 1.60 -11.24
C ARG A 172 0.37 1.86 -10.11
N ASN A 173 -0.36 0.84 -9.70
CA ASN A 173 -1.31 0.91 -8.59
C ASN A 173 -0.69 0.43 -7.26
N ASP A 174 0.62 0.25 -7.19
CA ASP A 174 1.33 -0.21 -5.97
C ASP A 174 0.77 -1.55 -5.41
N LEU A 175 0.33 -2.45 -6.29
CA LEU A 175 -0.16 -3.78 -5.93
C LEU A 175 0.85 -4.90 -6.23
N THR A 176 1.81 -4.63 -7.11
CA THR A 176 2.97 -5.47 -7.40
C THR A 176 4.19 -4.58 -7.54
N ASP A 177 5.37 -5.15 -7.28
CA ASP A 177 6.66 -4.50 -7.50
C ASP A 177 7.47 -5.32 -8.51
N VAL A 178 8.36 -4.67 -9.26
CA VAL A 178 9.23 -5.32 -10.25
C VAL A 178 10.67 -5.21 -9.73
N GLU A 179 11.29 -6.37 -9.49
CA GLU A 179 12.72 -6.49 -9.15
C GLU A 179 13.58 -6.58 -10.40
#